data_a98cecd3dd39b511090717d7712d0a0d
#
_entry.id   a98cecd3dd39b511090717d7712d0a0d
#
_cell.length_a   1.000
_cell.length_b   1.000
_cell.length_c   1.000
_cell.angle_alpha   90.00
_cell.angle_beta   90.00
_cell.angle_gamma   90.00
#
_symmetry.space_group_name_H-M   'P 1'
#
loop_
_entity.id
_entity.type
_entity.pdbx_description
1 polymer ?
#
loop_
_entity_poly.entity_id
_entity_poly.type
_entity_poly.pdbx_seq_one_letter_code
_entity_poly.pdbx_strand_id
1 'polypeptide(L)' 'MYRFLIIEDEPDMAAELRGHLDRYAKAHELDFDISWVRTAFEFVESKVKYD' A
#
# COMPACT_ATOMS: atom_id res chain seq x y z
N MET A 1 4.59 -8.60 -10.58
CA MET A 1 3.76 -8.02 -9.50
C MET A 1 4.61 -7.08 -8.66
N TYR A 2 4.07 -5.94 -8.34
CA TYR A 2 4.73 -4.96 -7.49
C TYR A 2 4.08 -4.96 -6.12
N ARG A 3 4.88 -4.84 -5.08
CA ARG A 3 4.38 -4.78 -3.71
C ARG A 3 4.57 -3.38 -3.15
N PHE A 4 3.48 -2.83 -2.60
CA PHE A 4 3.49 -1.51 -2.00
C PHE A 4 3.04 -1.59 -0.55
N LEU A 5 3.65 -0.77 0.28
CA LEU A 5 3.24 -0.63 1.66
C LEU A 5 2.87 0.83 1.89
N ILE A 6 1.65 1.05 2.36
CA ILE A 6 1.20 2.37 2.77
C ILE A 6 1.35 2.45 4.28
N ILE A 7 2.11 3.42 4.76
CA ILE A 7 2.24 3.69 6.18
C ILE A 7 1.52 4.99 6.45
N GLU A 8 0.31 4.91 7.02
CA GLU A 8 -0.53 6.08 7.24
C GLU A 8 -1.46 5.81 8.43
N ASP A 9 -1.47 6.73 9.39
CA ASP A 9 -2.30 6.58 10.58
C ASP A 9 -3.76 7.02 10.38
N GLU A 10 -4.05 7.72 9.29
CA GLU A 10 -5.41 8.13 8.96
C GLU A 10 -6.02 7.21 7.90
N PRO A 11 -7.10 6.49 8.23
CA PRO A 11 -7.71 5.55 7.29
C PRO A 11 -8.18 6.21 5.98
N ASP A 12 -8.69 7.43 6.06
CA ASP A 12 -9.19 8.13 4.88
C ASP A 12 -8.06 8.42 3.89
N MET A 13 -6.91 8.83 4.41
CA MET A 13 -5.74 9.10 3.57
C MET A 13 -5.18 7.82 2.97
N ALA A 14 -5.15 6.75 3.75
CA ALA A 14 -4.69 5.46 3.26
C ALA A 14 -5.59 4.96 2.12
N ALA A 15 -6.90 5.08 2.27
CA ALA A 15 -7.84 4.67 1.25
C ALA A 15 -7.68 5.50 -0.03
N GLU A 16 -7.43 6.79 0.11
CA GLU A 16 -7.22 7.67 -1.04
C GLU A 16 -5.96 7.29 -1.81
N LEU A 17 -4.87 7.05 -1.10
CA LEU A 17 -3.62 6.61 -1.73
C LEU A 17 -3.80 5.27 -2.44
N ARG A 18 -4.47 4.34 -1.80
CA ARG A 18 -4.74 3.04 -2.40
C ARG A 18 -5.56 3.18 -3.69
N GLY A 19 -6.55 4.06 -3.67
CA GLY A 19 -7.36 4.33 -4.85
C GLY A 19 -6.55 4.84 -6.01
N HIS A 20 -5.60 5.75 -5.75
CA HIS A 20 -4.70 6.26 -6.77
C HIS A 20 -3.83 5.14 -7.37
N LEU A 21 -3.28 4.28 -6.53
CA LEU A 21 -2.47 3.16 -6.99
C LEU A 21 -3.29 2.17 -7.80
N ASP A 22 -4.50 1.88 -7.37
CA ASP A 22 -5.39 0.96 -8.10
C ASP A 22 -5.70 1.50 -9.49
N ARG A 23 -5.98 2.79 -9.61
CA ARG A 23 -6.26 3.40 -10.92
C ARG A 23 -5.04 3.39 -11.82
N TYR A 24 -3.88 3.65 -11.25
CA TYR A 24 -2.63 3.59 -12.00
C TYR A 24 -2.39 2.19 -12.54
N ALA A 25 -2.58 1.18 -11.69
CA ALA A 25 -2.37 -0.20 -12.09
C ALA A 25 -3.30 -0.60 -13.24
N LYS A 26 -4.56 -0.21 -13.17
CA LYS A 26 -5.52 -0.50 -14.24
C LYS A 26 -5.16 0.20 -15.53
N ALA A 27 -4.75 1.45 -15.45
CA ALA A 27 -4.41 2.23 -16.63
C ALA A 27 -3.19 1.67 -17.36
N HIS A 28 -2.28 1.03 -16.63
CA HIS A 28 -1.03 0.51 -17.20
C HIS A 28 -0.99 -1.01 -17.24
N GLU A 29 -2.11 -1.67 -16.94
CA GLU A 29 -2.20 -3.14 -16.94
C GLU A 29 -1.15 -3.78 -16.04
N LEU A 30 -0.94 -3.18 -14.87
CA LEU A 30 0.01 -3.68 -13.89
C LEU A 30 -0.72 -4.39 -12.76
N ASP A 31 0.01 -5.27 -12.08
CA ASP A 31 -0.51 -6.02 -10.95
C ASP A 31 0.18 -5.54 -9.68
N PHE A 32 -0.59 -4.91 -8.79
CA PHE A 32 -0.09 -4.35 -7.53
C PHE A 32 -0.65 -5.11 -6.35
N ASP A 33 0.24 -5.44 -5.41
CA ASP A 33 -0.16 -5.97 -4.11
C ASP A 33 0.04 -4.85 -3.09
N ILE A 34 -1.06 -4.29 -2.60
CA ILE A 34 -1.03 -3.11 -1.73
C ILE A 34 -1.42 -3.51 -0.32
N SER A 35 -0.55 -3.21 0.62
CA SER A 35 -0.81 -3.44 2.04
C SER A 35 -0.78 -2.10 2.78
N TRP A 36 -1.47 -2.05 3.90
CA TRP A 36 -1.54 -0.84 4.72
C TRP A 36 -1.27 -1.18 6.17
N VAL A 37 -0.40 -0.38 6.78
CA VAL A 37 -0.19 -0.40 8.22
C VAL A 37 -0.30 1.02 8.76
N ARG A 38 -0.68 1.14 10.01
CA ARG A 38 -0.90 2.46 10.60
C ARG A 38 0.39 3.17 10.97
N THR A 39 1.40 2.41 11.37
CA THR A 39 2.66 2.97 11.84
C THR A 39 3.82 2.14 11.32
N ALA A 40 5.00 2.76 11.30
CA ALA A 40 6.22 2.04 10.95
C ALA A 40 6.49 0.89 11.92
N PHE A 41 6.05 1.03 13.16
CA PHE A 41 6.20 -0.02 14.16
C PHE A 41 5.44 -1.29 13.75
N GLU A 42 4.24 -1.15 13.24
CA GLU A 42 3.47 -2.30 12.74
C GLU A 42 4.20 -2.99 11.58
N PHE A 43 4.82 -2.19 10.72
CA PHE A 43 5.59 -2.74 9.61
C PHE A 43 6.76 -3.60 10.11
N VAL A 44 7.49 -3.12 11.11
CA VAL A 44 8.62 -3.85 11.68
C VAL A 44 8.15 -5.16 12.29
N GLU A 45 7.03 -5.14 12.99
CA GLU A 45 6.49 -6.36 13.61
C GLU A 45 5.97 -7.36 12.60
N SER A 46 5.46 -6.90 11.48
CA SER A 46 4.86 -7.79 10.48
C SER A 46 5.89 -8.67 9.79
N LYS A 47 7.14 -8.21 9.72
CA LYS A 47 8.25 -8.94 9.08
C LYS A 47 7.95 -9.32 7.64
N VAL A 48 7.10 -8.57 6.97
CA VAL A 48 6.76 -8.78 5.57
C VAL A 48 7.72 -7.96 4.71
N LYS A 49 8.13 -8.52 3.58
CA LYS A 49 9.01 -7.82 2.65
C LYS A 49 8.20 -7.10 1.60
N TYR A 50 8.62 -5.87 1.29
CA TYR A 50 7.98 -5.03 0.27
C TYR A 50 9.02 -4.55 -0.73
N ASP A 51 8.55 -4.34 -1.93
CA ASP A 51 9.40 -3.83 -3.03
C ASP A 51 9.49 -2.32 -3.03
#